data_f2777b9f64aad8965fe57cbb7803640b
#
_entry.id   f2777b9f64aad8965fe57cbb7803640b
#
_cell.length_a   1.000
_cell.length_b   1.000
_cell.length_c   1.000
_cell.angle_alpha   90.00
_cell.angle_beta   90.00
_cell.angle_gamma   90.00
#
_symmetry.space_group_name_H-M   'P 1'
#
loop_
_entity.id
_entity.type
_entity.pdbx_description
1 polymer ?
#
loop_
_entity_poly.entity_id
_entity_poly.type
_entity_poly.pdbx_seq_one_letter_code
_entity_poly.pdbx_strand_id
1 'polypeptide(L)'
;MAIHVEHSRLQQAPNRNRVYSPDILPRLQTILADLADIDVAFEKSLEAVKHSPDDEERKSEMIASLWRQHRELRAPYIQELIALRERIETTFI
;
A
#
# COMPACT_ATOMS: atom_id res chain seq x y z
N MET A 1 -24.34 19.10 -13.82
CA MET A 1 -24.04 18.89 -13.64
C MET A 1 -23.27 18.75 -13.77
N ALA A 2 -23.26 18.52 -13.95
CA ALA A 2 -22.71 18.17 -13.90
C ALA A 2 -21.97 18.12 -13.53
N ILE A 3 -21.78 18.15 -13.28
CA ILE A 3 -21.10 18.20 -12.94
C ILE A 3 -20.40 17.65 -12.68
N HIS A 4 -20.70 17.31 -12.85
CA HIS A 4 -20.02 16.76 -12.70
C HIS A 4 -19.20 16.48 -13.24
N VAL A 5 -19.65 16.25 -13.44
CA VAL A 5 -19.00 15.93 -14.26
C VAL A 5 -17.98 16.58 -14.73
N GLU A 6 -17.87 17.19 -14.81
CA GLU A 6 -16.97 17.73 -15.20
C GLU A 6 -15.88 17.68 -14.67
N HIS A 7 -15.84 17.39 -14.00
CA HIS A 7 -14.82 17.17 -13.50
C HIS A 7 -13.97 16.37 -13.77
N SER A 8 -14.32 15.98 -13.78
CA SER A 8 -13.49 14.93 -13.99
C SER A 8 -12.87 14.89 -15.26
N ARG A 9 -13.43 15.18 -16.24
CA ARG A 9 -12.78 15.01 -17.39
C ARG A 9 -11.80 15.95 -17.68
N LEU A 10 -11.77 16.92 -16.98
CA LEU A 10 -10.89 17.79 -17.27
C LEU A 10 -9.56 17.46 -17.09
N GLN A 11 -9.28 16.67 -16.23
CA GLN A 11 -8.00 16.35 -16.02
C GLN A 11 -7.45 15.53 -17.03
N GLN A 12 -8.24 15.04 -17.88
CA GLN A 12 -7.71 14.20 -18.81
C GLN A 12 -6.94 14.86 -19.82
N ALA A 13 -7.27 16.02 -20.15
CA ALA A 13 -6.63 16.69 -21.21
C ALA A 13 -5.14 16.77 -21.06
N PRO A 14 -4.63 17.19 -19.97
CA PRO A 14 -3.19 17.25 -19.86
C PRO A 14 -2.54 15.93 -19.79
N ASN A 15 -3.28 14.97 -19.38
CA ASN A 15 -2.66 13.69 -19.21
C ASN A 15 -2.49 12.91 -20.41
N ARG A 16 -3.05 13.33 -21.51
CA ARG A 16 -2.96 12.47 -22.61
C ARG A 16 -1.58 12.39 -23.13
N ASN A 17 -0.71 13.31 -22.83
CA ASN A 17 0.64 13.21 -23.27
C ASN A 17 1.52 12.43 -22.37
N ARG A 18 1.05 12.12 -21.16
CA ARG A 18 1.80 11.33 -20.29
C ARG A 18 1.17 10.04 -20.20
N VAL A 19 1.53 9.14 -21.01
CA VAL A 19 0.84 7.90 -21.10
C VAL A 19 1.47 6.85 -20.25
N TYR A 20 0.78 6.45 -19.20
CA TYR A 20 1.17 5.30 -18.43
C TYR A 20 0.62 4.08 -19.12
N SER A 21 1.23 2.94 -18.91
CA SER A 21 0.64 1.70 -19.31
C SER A 21 -0.72 1.56 -18.63
N PRO A 22 -1.71 1.05 -19.32
CA PRO A 22 -3.07 1.00 -18.75
C PRO A 22 -3.17 0.22 -17.45
N ASP A 23 -2.22 -0.64 -17.18
CA ASP A 23 -2.26 -1.46 -15.99
C ASP A 23 -1.56 -0.83 -14.77
N ILE A 24 -0.88 0.29 -14.92
CA ILE A 24 -0.11 0.86 -13.82
C ILE A 24 -0.99 1.37 -12.69
N LEU A 25 -2.01 2.17 -13.00
CA LEU A 25 -2.84 2.71 -11.94
C LEU A 25 -3.65 1.65 -11.21
N PRO A 26 -4.33 0.72 -11.90
CA PRO A 26 -5.03 -0.32 -11.18
C PRO A 26 -4.08 -1.18 -10.36
N ARG A 27 -2.88 -1.43 -10.87
CA ARG A 27 -1.93 -2.25 -10.13
C ARG A 27 -1.46 -1.52 -8.88
N LEU A 28 -1.18 -0.22 -9.02
CA LEU A 28 -0.78 0.59 -7.89
C LEU A 28 -1.86 0.62 -6.82
N GLN A 29 -3.12 0.78 -7.23
CA GLN A 29 -4.23 0.79 -6.29
C GLN A 29 -4.34 -0.53 -5.54
N THR A 30 -4.15 -1.63 -6.24
CA THR A 30 -4.21 -2.95 -5.61
C THR A 30 -3.10 -3.10 -4.58
N ILE A 31 -1.89 -2.70 -4.93
CA ILE A 31 -0.77 -2.80 -4.01
C ILE A 31 -1.02 -1.97 -2.76
N LEU A 32 -1.48 -0.74 -2.93
CA LEU A 32 -1.72 0.13 -1.79
C LEU A 32 -2.84 -0.40 -0.91
N ALA A 33 -3.88 -0.97 -1.52
CA ALA A 33 -4.97 -1.56 -0.75
C ALA A 33 -4.49 -2.77 0.04
N ASP A 34 -3.65 -3.60 -0.56
CA ASP A 34 -3.13 -4.78 0.12
C ASP A 34 -2.21 -4.37 1.26
N LEU A 35 -1.39 -3.34 1.05
CA LEU A 35 -0.54 -2.84 2.13
C LEU A 35 -1.37 -2.29 3.28
N ALA A 36 -2.45 -1.59 2.97
CA ALA A 36 -3.33 -1.07 4.01
C ALA A 36 -3.96 -2.20 4.82
N ASP A 37 -4.36 -3.27 4.15
CA ASP A 37 -4.93 -4.42 4.84
C ASP A 37 -3.90 -5.08 5.75
N ILE A 38 -2.67 -5.20 5.28
CA ILE A 38 -1.59 -5.76 6.08
C ILE A 38 -1.36 -4.91 7.31
N ASP A 39 -1.36 -3.58 7.16
CA ASP A 39 -1.13 -2.68 8.27
C ASP A 39 -2.26 -2.72 9.28
N VAL A 40 -3.50 -2.81 8.83
CA VAL A 40 -4.65 -2.89 9.73
C VAL A 40 -4.60 -4.20 10.53
N ALA A 41 -4.29 -5.30 9.86
CA ALA A 41 -4.20 -6.59 10.54
C ALA A 41 -3.08 -6.58 11.57
N PHE A 42 -1.95 -5.94 11.24
CA PHE A 42 -0.84 -5.84 12.16
C PHE A 42 -1.25 -5.03 13.41
N GLU A 43 -1.92 -3.90 13.21
CA GLU A 43 -2.34 -3.07 14.34
C GLU A 43 -3.32 -3.80 15.23
N LYS A 44 -4.23 -4.56 14.65
CA LYS A 44 -5.17 -5.34 15.45
C LYS A 44 -4.44 -6.39 16.27
N SER A 45 -3.45 -7.03 15.69
CA SER A 45 -2.66 -8.03 16.39
C SER A 45 -1.87 -7.40 17.54
N LEU A 46 -1.28 -6.23 17.30
CA LEU A 46 -0.55 -5.52 18.33
C LEU A 46 -1.47 -5.19 19.51
N GLU A 47 -2.67 -4.70 19.22
CA GLU A 47 -3.61 -4.36 20.28
C GLU A 47 -4.01 -5.60 21.06
N ALA A 48 -4.22 -6.71 20.37
CA ALA A 48 -4.58 -7.95 21.04
C ALA A 48 -3.47 -8.39 22.00
N VAL A 49 -2.21 -8.28 21.59
CA VAL A 49 -1.11 -8.67 22.44
C VAL A 49 -0.99 -7.73 23.65
N LYS A 50 -1.13 -6.43 23.41
CA LYS A 50 -1.02 -5.47 24.49
C LYS A 50 -2.05 -5.69 25.57
N HIS A 51 -3.23 -6.16 25.20
CA HIS A 51 -4.30 -6.39 26.15
C HIS A 51 -4.40 -7.84 26.60
N SER A 52 -3.47 -8.69 26.20
CA SER A 52 -3.51 -10.08 26.61
C SER A 52 -3.03 -10.22 28.05
N PRO A 53 -3.38 -11.33 28.71
CA PRO A 53 -2.96 -11.53 30.10
C PRO A 53 -1.54 -12.06 30.25
N ASP A 54 -0.82 -12.23 29.15
CA ASP A 54 0.54 -12.76 29.21
C ASP A 54 1.47 -11.79 29.92
N ASP A 55 2.60 -12.31 30.43
CA ASP A 55 3.54 -11.46 31.12
C ASP A 55 4.32 -10.60 30.09
N GLU A 56 5.09 -9.66 30.60
CA GLU A 56 5.75 -8.69 29.75
C GLU A 56 6.80 -9.30 28.84
N GLU A 57 7.49 -10.31 29.34
CA GLU A 57 8.50 -10.95 28.54
C GLU A 57 7.88 -11.63 27.34
N ARG A 58 6.79 -12.36 27.58
CA ARG A 58 6.13 -13.04 26.47
C ARG A 58 5.50 -12.05 25.51
N LYS A 59 4.95 -10.95 26.02
CA LYS A 59 4.40 -9.92 25.15
C LYS A 59 5.49 -9.33 24.27
N SER A 60 6.68 -9.08 24.82
CA SER A 60 7.78 -8.55 24.03
C SER A 60 8.15 -9.49 22.91
N GLU A 61 8.18 -10.78 23.19
CA GLU A 61 8.52 -11.75 22.16
C GLU A 61 7.46 -11.77 21.06
N MET A 62 6.21 -11.71 21.47
CA MET A 62 5.11 -11.71 20.51
C MET A 62 5.13 -10.47 19.64
N ILE A 63 5.41 -9.33 20.23
CA ILE A 63 5.48 -8.08 19.48
C ILE A 63 6.65 -8.11 18.50
N ALA A 64 7.80 -8.62 18.93
CA ALA A 64 8.93 -8.73 18.01
C ALA A 64 8.62 -9.63 16.83
N SER A 65 7.90 -10.72 17.09
CA SER A 65 7.49 -11.63 16.04
C SER A 65 6.52 -10.94 15.07
N LEU A 66 5.59 -10.15 15.61
CA LEU A 66 4.63 -9.43 14.77
C LEU A 66 5.33 -8.42 13.87
N TRP A 67 6.33 -7.71 14.38
CA TRP A 67 7.08 -6.76 13.58
C TRP A 67 7.83 -7.45 12.45
N ARG A 68 8.43 -8.60 12.75
CA ARG A 68 9.16 -9.35 11.73
C ARG A 68 8.20 -9.83 10.65
N GLN A 69 7.06 -10.38 11.06
CA GLN A 69 6.08 -10.87 10.13
C GLN A 69 5.52 -9.75 9.27
N HIS A 70 5.25 -8.60 9.89
CA HIS A 70 4.74 -7.43 9.18
C HIS A 70 5.72 -7.01 8.08
N ARG A 71 7.01 -6.97 8.41
CA ARG A 71 8.01 -6.59 7.43
C ARG A 71 8.07 -7.59 6.29
N GLU A 72 7.99 -8.87 6.62
CA GLU A 72 8.05 -9.91 5.60
C GLU A 72 6.85 -9.88 4.67
N LEU A 73 5.68 -9.61 5.23
CA LEU A 73 4.48 -9.53 4.42
C LEU A 73 4.49 -8.33 3.49
N ARG A 74 5.04 -7.23 3.94
CA ARG A 74 5.08 -6.02 3.12
C ARG A 74 6.17 -6.06 2.04
N ALA A 75 7.23 -6.84 2.25
CA ALA A 75 8.39 -6.79 1.38
C ALA A 75 8.08 -6.96 -0.11
N PRO A 76 7.30 -7.97 -0.53
CA PRO A 76 7.04 -8.11 -1.97
C PRO A 76 6.26 -6.93 -2.54
N TYR A 77 5.38 -6.33 -1.76
CA TYR A 77 4.63 -5.17 -2.24
C TYR A 77 5.53 -3.95 -2.37
N ILE A 78 6.45 -3.77 -1.45
CA ILE A 78 7.39 -2.66 -1.53
C ILE A 78 8.28 -2.81 -2.76
N GLN A 79 8.73 -4.04 -3.05
CA GLN A 79 9.53 -4.29 -4.23
C GLN A 79 8.73 -3.97 -5.50
N GLU A 80 7.47 -4.32 -5.49
CA GLU A 80 6.62 -4.05 -6.64
C GLU A 80 6.39 -2.56 -6.83
N LEU A 81 6.25 -1.82 -5.73
CA LEU A 81 6.11 -0.36 -5.82
C LEU A 81 7.36 0.26 -6.42
N ILE A 82 8.52 -0.21 -6.02
CA ILE A 82 9.76 0.29 -6.56
C ILE A 82 9.83 0.02 -8.06
N ALA A 83 9.44 -1.18 -8.47
CA ALA A 83 9.44 -1.52 -9.88
C ALA A 83 8.48 -0.66 -10.69
N LEU A 84 7.30 -0.39 -10.13
CA LEU A 84 6.34 0.47 -10.81
C LEU A 84 6.85 1.89 -10.92
N ARG A 85 7.49 2.38 -9.88
CA ARG A 85 8.04 3.71 -9.90
C ARG A 85 9.10 3.83 -10.99
N GLU A 86 9.94 2.82 -11.14
CA GLU A 86 10.95 2.83 -12.17
C GLU A 86 10.33 2.82 -13.56
N ARG A 87 9.25 2.07 -13.73
CA ARG A 87 8.56 2.05 -15.01
C ARG A 87 7.99 3.42 -15.34
N ILE A 88 7.43 4.10 -14.34
CA ILE A 88 6.87 5.43 -14.55
C ILE A 88 7.96 6.41 -14.94
N GLU A 89 9.07 6.37 -14.23
CA GLU A 89 10.17 7.27 -14.51
C GLU A 89 10.74 7.05 -15.90
N THR A 90 10.85 5.81 -16.29
CA THR A 90 11.35 5.49 -17.59
C THR A 90 10.42 5.96 -18.71
N THR A 91 9.12 5.90 -18.45
CA THR A 91 8.14 6.33 -19.42
C THR A 91 8.26 7.81 -19.74
N PHE A 92 8.70 8.61 -18.79
CA PHE A 92 8.79 10.04 -19.02
C PHE A 92 10.13 10.52 -19.53
N ILE A 93 11.05 9.65 -19.77
CA ILE A 93 12.32 10.02 -20.36
C ILE A 93 12.29 9.94 -21.89
#